data_4e1d502cc11a98a7e58ffb36a559d43c
#
_entry.id   4e1d502cc11a98a7e58ffb36a559d43c
#
_cell.length_a   1.000
_cell.length_b   1.000
_cell.length_c   1.000
_cell.angle_alpha   90.00
_cell.angle_beta   90.00
_cell.angle_gamma   90.00
#
_symmetry.space_group_name_H-M   'P 1'
#
loop_
_entity.id
_entity.type
_entity.pdbx_description
1 polymer ?
#
loop_
_entity_poly.entity_id
_entity_poly.type
_entity_poly.pdbx_seq_one_letter_code
_entity_poly.pdbx_strand_id
1 'polypeptide(L)'
;MKEYTLPHFGNLATENLDEYYDVNIEFDGDEIEIDLNFENKTIDTITMDKVKNFIENIEKHNKLNHTYILNDYNDEDGDTVRSYLEYHLEEVEKEELSDLINFDDKTTEPELQLLKNLKLVRIGLYPDNEDNFAIFDYSIGVEITDYLVVLNTDEKGQLDYMAMES
;
A
#
# COMPACT_ATOMS: atom_id res chain seq x y z
N MET A 1 -7.15 33.31 0.52
CA MET A 1 -7.35 31.86 0.73
C MET A 1 -6.00 31.22 1.02
N LYS A 2 -5.94 30.40 2.06
CA LYS A 2 -4.72 29.70 2.43
C LYS A 2 -4.47 28.52 1.51
N GLU A 3 -3.23 28.34 1.12
CA GLU A 3 -2.80 27.22 0.32
C GLU A 3 -1.71 26.45 1.06
N TYR A 4 -1.60 25.17 0.79
CA TYR A 4 -0.55 24.32 1.33
C TYR A 4 0.04 23.49 0.19
N THR A 5 1.37 23.49 0.08
CA THR A 5 2.07 22.76 -0.98
C THR A 5 2.45 21.37 -0.50
N LEU A 6 1.92 20.33 -1.15
CA LEU A 6 2.28 18.94 -0.89
C LEU A 6 3.16 18.39 -2.00
N PRO A 7 4.13 17.52 -1.67
CA PRO A 7 4.89 16.80 -2.69
C PRO A 7 3.93 16.09 -3.65
N HIS A 8 4.22 16.17 -4.95
CA HIS A 8 3.47 15.55 -6.05
C HIS A 8 2.08 16.13 -6.32
N PHE A 9 1.41 16.72 -5.35
CA PHE A 9 0.06 17.27 -5.49
C PHE A 9 0.04 18.77 -5.81
N GLY A 10 1.12 19.49 -5.49
CA GLY A 10 1.16 20.93 -5.65
C GLY A 10 0.40 21.67 -4.55
N ASN A 11 -0.14 22.84 -4.90
CA ASN A 11 -0.84 23.71 -3.95
C ASN A 11 -2.29 23.28 -3.78
N LEU A 12 -2.71 23.09 -2.54
CA LEU A 12 -4.10 22.78 -2.19
C LEU A 12 -4.68 23.90 -1.35
N ALA A 13 -5.93 24.26 -1.65
CA ALA A 13 -6.67 25.30 -0.90
C ALA A 13 -7.22 24.69 0.39
N THR A 14 -6.57 24.96 1.52
CA THR A 14 -6.88 24.30 2.80
C THR A 14 -8.23 24.71 3.40
N GLU A 15 -8.88 25.75 2.86
CA GLU A 15 -10.20 26.22 3.28
C GLU A 15 -11.30 25.83 2.30
N ASN A 16 -10.93 25.21 1.17
CA ASN A 16 -11.89 24.77 0.15
C ASN A 16 -11.36 23.53 -0.59
N LEU A 17 -11.18 22.44 0.15
CA LEU A 17 -10.68 21.17 -0.38
C LEU A 17 -11.76 20.44 -1.18
N ASP A 18 -11.34 19.74 -2.23
CA ASP A 18 -12.16 18.72 -2.86
C ASP A 18 -12.12 17.45 -2.00
N GLU A 19 -13.07 16.56 -2.18
CA GLU A 19 -13.15 15.32 -1.43
C GLU A 19 -12.02 14.35 -1.79
N TYR A 20 -11.48 14.46 -3.00
CA TYR A 20 -10.55 13.50 -3.56
C TYR A 20 -9.51 14.15 -4.45
N TYR A 21 -8.26 13.73 -4.26
CA TYR A 21 -7.12 14.08 -5.12
C TYR A 21 -6.32 12.82 -5.37
N ASP A 22 -5.77 12.66 -6.57
CA ASP A 22 -4.90 11.53 -6.87
C ASP A 22 -3.74 11.93 -7.77
N VAL A 23 -2.62 11.23 -7.62
CA VAL A 23 -1.45 11.36 -8.49
C VAL A 23 -0.83 9.99 -8.68
N ASN A 24 -0.17 9.81 -9.81
CA ASN A 24 0.69 8.65 -10.04
C ASN A 24 2.13 9.10 -9.91
N ILE A 25 2.93 8.33 -9.19
CA ILE A 25 4.35 8.60 -9.02
C ILE A 25 5.16 7.36 -9.36
N GLU A 26 6.43 7.55 -9.70
CA GLU A 26 7.35 6.46 -9.87
C GLU A 26 7.96 6.12 -8.51
N PHE A 27 7.91 4.84 -8.14
CA PHE A 27 8.43 4.36 -6.88
C PHE A 27 9.05 2.98 -7.09
N ASP A 28 10.35 2.86 -6.76
CA ASP A 28 11.10 1.61 -6.83
C ASP A 28 10.99 0.92 -8.22
N GLY A 29 11.00 1.73 -9.27
CA GLY A 29 10.95 1.26 -10.65
C GLY A 29 9.54 1.02 -11.22
N ASP A 30 8.52 1.13 -10.40
CA ASP A 30 7.13 0.95 -10.80
C ASP A 30 6.31 2.21 -10.56
N GLU A 31 5.18 2.32 -11.23
CA GLU A 31 4.25 3.41 -11.00
C GLU A 31 3.26 3.01 -9.91
N ILE A 32 3.09 3.89 -8.92
CA ILE A 32 2.09 3.71 -7.86
C ILE A 32 1.14 4.91 -7.84
N GLU A 33 -0.08 4.70 -7.35
CA GLU A 33 -1.04 5.76 -7.13
C GLU A 33 -1.01 6.21 -5.67
N ILE A 34 -1.08 7.53 -5.47
CA ILE A 34 -1.31 8.10 -4.14
C ILE A 34 -2.59 8.91 -4.23
N ASP A 35 -3.53 8.67 -3.33
CA ASP A 35 -4.75 9.46 -3.27
C ASP A 35 -4.96 10.08 -1.88
N LEU A 36 -5.61 11.25 -1.88
CA LEU A 36 -5.97 11.98 -0.68
C LEU A 36 -7.50 12.01 -0.59
N ASN A 37 -8.02 11.65 0.57
CA ASN A 37 -9.45 11.56 0.82
C ASN A 37 -9.80 12.43 2.01
N PHE A 38 -10.54 13.52 1.77
CA PHE A 38 -10.93 14.46 2.79
C PHE A 38 -12.42 14.35 3.09
N GLU A 39 -12.77 14.31 4.36
CA GLU A 39 -14.17 14.33 4.81
C GLU A 39 -14.69 15.75 4.97
N ASN A 40 -13.78 16.70 5.23
CA ASN A 40 -14.10 18.10 5.45
C ASN A 40 -13.46 18.99 4.38
N LYS A 41 -14.09 20.13 4.10
CA LYS A 41 -13.55 21.10 3.15
C LYS A 41 -12.39 21.90 3.69
N THR A 42 -12.15 21.82 4.99
CA THR A 42 -11.08 22.56 5.68
C THR A 42 -10.17 21.60 6.41
N ILE A 43 -8.90 21.97 6.50
CA ILE A 43 -7.91 21.20 7.24
C ILE A 43 -6.89 22.16 7.84
N ASP A 44 -6.40 21.85 9.03
CA ASP A 44 -5.37 22.67 9.67
C ASP A 44 -3.97 22.34 9.15
N THR A 45 -3.05 23.28 9.40
CA THR A 45 -1.66 23.15 8.97
C THR A 45 -0.95 21.99 9.65
N ILE A 46 -1.26 21.71 10.91
CA ILE A 46 -0.64 20.62 11.67
C ILE A 46 -0.95 19.29 11.02
N THR A 47 -2.20 19.06 10.61
CA THR A 47 -2.62 17.83 9.93
C THR A 47 -1.97 17.72 8.55
N MET A 48 -1.90 18.83 7.81
CA MET A 48 -1.23 18.85 6.50
C MET A 48 0.27 18.57 6.63
N ASP A 49 0.91 19.02 7.70
CA ASP A 49 2.31 18.69 7.97
C ASP A 49 2.50 17.19 8.18
N LYS A 50 1.54 16.51 8.80
CA LYS A 50 1.55 15.05 8.94
C LYS A 50 1.44 14.36 7.58
N VAL A 51 0.56 14.84 6.72
CA VAL A 51 0.40 14.31 5.35
C VAL A 51 1.69 14.48 4.56
N LYS A 52 2.28 15.68 4.62
CA LYS A 52 3.54 15.99 3.94
C LYS A 52 4.66 15.07 4.41
N ASN A 53 4.80 14.94 5.73
CA ASN A 53 5.83 14.08 6.32
C ASN A 53 5.63 12.62 5.89
N PHE A 54 4.40 12.15 5.83
CA PHE A 54 4.08 10.79 5.39
C PHE A 54 4.51 10.56 3.94
N ILE A 55 4.13 11.47 3.05
CA ILE A 55 4.49 11.39 1.62
C ILE A 55 6.01 11.44 1.42
N GLU A 56 6.71 12.25 2.19
CA GLU A 56 8.17 12.36 2.11
C GLU A 56 8.91 11.11 2.63
N ASN A 57 8.21 10.21 3.35
CA ASN A 57 8.78 9.02 3.97
C ASN A 57 8.17 7.70 3.45
N ILE A 58 7.66 7.69 2.23
CA ILE A 58 7.04 6.49 1.63
C ILE A 58 7.99 5.29 1.66
N GLU A 59 9.26 5.49 1.33
CA GLU A 59 10.25 4.40 1.32
C GLU A 59 10.38 3.76 2.70
N LYS A 60 10.44 4.59 3.74
CA LYS A 60 10.51 4.12 5.13
C LYS A 60 9.26 3.34 5.52
N HIS A 61 8.08 3.86 5.17
CA HIS A 61 6.81 3.18 5.45
C HIS A 61 6.72 1.85 4.70
N ASN A 62 7.16 1.82 3.45
CA ASN A 62 7.16 0.59 2.66
C ASN A 62 8.07 -0.48 3.27
N LYS A 63 9.24 -0.10 3.74
CA LYS A 63 10.17 -1.03 4.42
C LYS A 63 9.55 -1.60 5.70
N LEU A 64 8.90 -0.74 6.47
CA LEU A 64 8.21 -1.16 7.70
C LEU A 64 7.05 -2.12 7.37
N ASN A 65 6.29 -1.82 6.33
CA ASN A 65 5.19 -2.67 5.88
C ASN A 65 5.67 -4.06 5.44
N HIS A 66 6.82 -4.14 4.76
CA HIS A 66 7.40 -5.44 4.39
C HIS A 66 7.75 -6.25 5.64
N THR A 67 8.17 -5.59 6.72
CA THR A 67 8.39 -6.27 8.00
C THR A 67 7.07 -6.84 8.55
N TYR A 68 5.99 -6.06 8.49
CA TYR A 68 4.65 -6.53 8.91
C TYR A 68 4.18 -7.72 8.07
N ILE A 69 4.39 -7.65 6.75
CA ILE A 69 4.01 -8.72 5.82
C ILE A 69 4.78 -10.00 6.14
N LEU A 70 6.08 -9.91 6.35
CA LEU A 70 6.92 -11.06 6.71
C LEU A 70 6.55 -11.64 8.08
N ASN A 71 6.24 -10.78 9.05
CA ASN A 71 5.82 -11.23 10.37
C ASN A 71 4.50 -11.99 10.30
N ASP A 72 3.54 -11.51 9.52
CA ASP A 72 2.26 -12.21 9.31
C ASP A 72 2.49 -13.57 8.63
N TYR A 73 3.31 -13.59 7.61
CA TYR A 73 3.64 -14.82 6.88
C TYR A 73 4.30 -15.88 7.78
N ASN A 74 5.20 -15.45 8.67
CA ASN A 74 5.96 -16.35 9.56
C ASN A 74 5.23 -16.68 10.86
N ASP A 75 4.12 -15.98 11.16
CA ASP A 75 3.33 -16.24 12.36
C ASP A 75 2.41 -17.43 12.15
N GLU A 76 2.41 -18.39 13.06
CA GLU A 76 1.53 -19.57 13.00
C GLU A 76 0.05 -19.18 13.01
N ASP A 77 -0.28 -18.09 13.70
CA ASP A 77 -1.64 -17.55 13.78
C ASP A 77 -1.95 -16.52 12.68
N GLY A 78 -0.93 -16.09 11.93
CA GLY A 78 -1.10 -15.17 10.81
C GLY A 78 -1.63 -15.89 9.59
N ASP A 79 -2.66 -15.36 8.97
CA ASP A 79 -3.30 -16.02 7.85
C ASP A 79 -3.44 -15.16 6.59
N THR A 80 -3.33 -13.83 6.70
CA THR A 80 -3.62 -12.93 5.58
C THR A 80 -2.68 -13.13 4.39
N VAL A 81 -1.38 -13.04 4.62
CA VAL A 81 -0.38 -13.15 3.54
C VAL A 81 -0.35 -14.58 3.01
N ARG A 82 -0.37 -15.56 3.89
CA ARG A 82 -0.35 -16.97 3.49
C ARG A 82 -1.58 -17.31 2.65
N SER A 83 -2.77 -16.87 3.08
CA SER A 83 -4.00 -17.08 2.32
C SER A 83 -3.96 -16.44 0.95
N TYR A 84 -3.40 -15.24 0.84
CA TYR A 84 -3.21 -14.56 -0.44
C TYR A 84 -2.32 -15.37 -1.37
N LEU A 85 -1.18 -15.82 -0.88
CA LEU A 85 -0.23 -16.58 -1.69
C LEU A 85 -0.78 -17.95 -2.11
N GLU A 86 -1.39 -18.66 -1.18
CA GLU A 86 -1.99 -19.98 -1.46
C GLU A 86 -3.12 -19.87 -2.47
N TYR A 87 -3.98 -18.87 -2.34
CA TYR A 87 -5.07 -18.62 -3.29
C TYR A 87 -4.52 -18.48 -4.72
N HIS A 88 -3.48 -17.66 -4.90
CA HIS A 88 -2.94 -17.41 -6.24
C HIS A 88 -2.21 -18.62 -6.81
N LEU A 89 -1.57 -19.42 -5.96
CA LEU A 89 -0.92 -20.66 -6.42
C LEU A 89 -1.95 -21.72 -6.84
N GLU A 90 -3.13 -21.71 -6.24
CA GLU A 90 -4.20 -22.67 -6.56
C GLU A 90 -5.07 -22.23 -7.74
N GLU A 91 -5.42 -20.94 -7.79
CA GLU A 91 -6.43 -20.42 -8.71
C GLU A 91 -5.88 -19.79 -9.99
N VAL A 92 -4.63 -19.30 -9.98
CA VAL A 92 -4.02 -18.67 -11.16
C VAL A 92 -3.21 -19.70 -11.94
N GLU A 93 -3.37 -19.68 -13.26
CA GLU A 93 -2.65 -20.61 -14.13
C GLU A 93 -1.12 -20.40 -14.00
N LYS A 94 -0.36 -21.49 -14.06
CA LYS A 94 1.10 -21.45 -13.94
C LYS A 94 1.74 -20.57 -15.02
N GLU A 95 1.16 -20.54 -16.21
CA GLU A 95 1.64 -19.71 -17.31
C GLU A 95 1.58 -18.23 -16.97
N GLU A 96 0.53 -17.80 -16.25
CA GLU A 96 0.38 -16.41 -15.83
C GLU A 96 1.34 -16.03 -14.72
N LEU A 97 1.78 -17.01 -13.92
CA LEU A 97 2.74 -16.83 -12.84
C LEU A 97 4.19 -17.03 -13.28
N SER A 98 4.42 -17.44 -14.52
CA SER A 98 5.76 -17.84 -15.00
C SER A 98 6.79 -16.72 -14.97
N ASP A 99 6.38 -15.45 -15.05
CA ASP A 99 7.29 -14.31 -14.95
C ASP A 99 7.68 -14.01 -13.49
N LEU A 100 6.91 -14.51 -12.52
CA LEU A 100 7.13 -14.28 -11.10
C LEU A 100 7.76 -15.48 -10.41
N ILE A 101 7.47 -16.68 -10.90
CA ILE A 101 7.89 -17.93 -10.27
C ILE A 101 8.63 -18.81 -11.28
N ASN A 102 9.81 -19.26 -10.88
CA ASN A 102 10.50 -20.34 -11.57
C ASN A 102 10.14 -21.65 -10.86
N PHE A 103 9.20 -22.40 -11.43
CA PHE A 103 8.73 -23.66 -10.85
C PHE A 103 9.79 -24.77 -10.88
N ASP A 104 10.83 -24.62 -11.69
CA ASP A 104 11.94 -25.57 -11.77
C ASP A 104 13.02 -25.31 -10.70
N ASP A 105 12.95 -24.16 -10.01
CA ASP A 105 13.88 -23.84 -8.93
C ASP A 105 13.57 -24.71 -7.71
N LYS A 106 14.57 -25.52 -7.30
CA LYS A 106 14.46 -26.42 -6.16
C LYS A 106 15.00 -25.80 -4.87
N THR A 107 15.60 -24.60 -4.94
CA THR A 107 16.17 -23.92 -3.79
C THR A 107 15.19 -23.00 -3.06
N THR A 108 14.20 -22.47 -3.78
CA THR A 108 13.19 -21.57 -3.23
C THR A 108 11.81 -22.06 -3.63
N GLU A 109 10.94 -22.27 -2.65
CA GLU A 109 9.58 -22.71 -2.92
C GLU A 109 8.78 -21.66 -3.69
N PRO A 110 7.82 -22.07 -4.53
CA PRO A 110 6.99 -21.14 -5.30
C PRO A 110 6.31 -20.08 -4.44
N GLU A 111 5.83 -20.43 -3.26
CA GLU A 111 5.17 -19.50 -2.33
C GLU A 111 6.11 -18.37 -1.91
N LEU A 112 7.36 -18.68 -1.58
CA LEU A 112 8.37 -17.68 -1.22
C LEU A 112 8.78 -16.83 -2.40
N GLN A 113 8.84 -17.38 -3.60
CA GLN A 113 9.11 -16.63 -4.80
C GLN A 113 8.00 -15.62 -5.05
N LEU A 114 6.75 -16.03 -4.86
CA LEU A 114 5.59 -15.16 -5.04
C LEU A 114 5.57 -14.04 -3.99
N LEU A 115 5.89 -14.36 -2.75
CA LEU A 115 5.99 -13.38 -1.66
C LEU A 115 6.98 -12.26 -1.99
N LYS A 116 8.10 -12.59 -2.62
CA LYS A 116 9.11 -11.61 -3.04
C LYS A 116 8.61 -10.66 -4.13
N ASN A 117 7.56 -11.03 -4.82
CA ASN A 117 6.95 -10.22 -5.88
C ASN A 117 5.75 -9.40 -5.41
N LEU A 118 5.45 -9.44 -4.13
CA LEU A 118 4.39 -8.63 -3.54
C LEU A 118 4.88 -7.18 -3.43
N LYS A 119 4.28 -6.29 -4.22
CA LYS A 119 4.74 -4.90 -4.37
C LYS A 119 3.65 -3.90 -4.06
N LEU A 120 4.06 -2.74 -3.55
CA LEU A 120 3.17 -1.62 -3.33
C LEU A 120 2.61 -1.12 -4.66
N VAL A 121 1.28 -0.93 -4.72
CA VAL A 121 0.61 -0.41 -5.92
C VAL A 121 -0.18 0.86 -5.65
N ARG A 122 -0.63 1.08 -4.41
CA ARG A 122 -1.43 2.26 -4.06
C ARG A 122 -1.25 2.62 -2.59
N ILE A 123 -1.31 3.93 -2.32
CA ILE A 123 -1.40 4.47 -0.96
C ILE A 123 -2.61 5.41 -0.92
N GLY A 124 -3.60 5.09 -0.09
CA GLY A 124 -4.72 5.99 0.20
C GLY A 124 -4.47 6.71 1.53
N LEU A 125 -4.56 8.03 1.53
CA LEU A 125 -4.39 8.84 2.74
C LEU A 125 -5.72 9.44 3.15
N TYR A 126 -6.01 9.37 4.45
CA TYR A 126 -7.27 9.81 5.08
C TYR A 126 -6.93 10.75 6.23
N PRO A 127 -6.57 12.01 5.92
CA PRO A 127 -6.03 12.92 6.95
C PRO A 127 -7.00 13.25 8.10
N ASP A 128 -8.30 13.11 7.86
CA ASP A 128 -9.32 13.39 8.88
C ASP A 128 -9.52 12.22 9.86
N ASN A 129 -8.84 11.09 9.61
CA ASN A 129 -8.96 9.88 10.43
C ASN A 129 -7.61 9.52 11.04
N GLU A 130 -7.49 9.61 12.37
CA GLU A 130 -6.22 9.34 13.07
C GLU A 130 -5.87 7.85 13.09
N ASP A 131 -6.86 6.97 13.28
CA ASP A 131 -6.63 5.53 13.44
C ASP A 131 -6.38 4.83 12.09
N ASN A 132 -7.03 5.29 11.05
CA ASN A 132 -6.89 4.75 9.70
C ASN A 132 -6.34 5.81 8.76
N PHE A 133 -5.22 6.37 9.12
CA PHE A 133 -4.59 7.47 8.38
C PHE A 133 -4.15 7.05 6.99
N ALA A 134 -3.62 5.83 6.87
CA ALA A 134 -3.09 5.34 5.59
C ALA A 134 -3.54 3.91 5.30
N ILE A 135 -3.85 3.66 4.03
CA ILE A 135 -4.14 2.33 3.51
C ILE A 135 -3.15 2.05 2.39
N PHE A 136 -2.40 0.95 2.54
CA PHE A 136 -1.42 0.51 1.54
C PHE A 136 -1.92 -0.75 0.85
N ASP A 137 -2.00 -0.72 -0.47
CA ASP A 137 -2.38 -1.88 -1.28
C ASP A 137 -1.14 -2.53 -1.88
N TYR A 138 -0.99 -3.83 -1.65
CA TYR A 138 0.09 -4.65 -2.20
C TYR A 138 -0.48 -5.71 -3.12
N SER A 139 0.20 -5.96 -4.24
CA SER A 139 -0.23 -6.93 -5.25
C SER A 139 0.97 -7.65 -5.85
N ILE A 140 0.75 -8.88 -6.31
CA ILE A 140 1.73 -9.60 -7.13
C ILE A 140 1.71 -9.12 -8.59
N GLY A 141 0.67 -8.36 -8.97
CA GLY A 141 0.51 -7.80 -10.30
C GLY A 141 -0.96 -7.50 -10.57
N VAL A 142 -1.29 -6.24 -10.83
CA VAL A 142 -2.67 -5.82 -11.07
C VAL A 142 -3.23 -6.39 -12.38
N GLU A 143 -2.35 -6.75 -13.31
CA GLU A 143 -2.71 -7.43 -14.57
C GLU A 143 -3.00 -8.91 -14.37
N ILE A 144 -2.59 -9.49 -13.24
CA ILE A 144 -2.77 -10.91 -12.91
C ILE A 144 -4.00 -11.13 -12.04
N THR A 145 -4.25 -10.23 -11.10
CA THR A 145 -5.27 -10.41 -10.06
C THR A 145 -5.84 -9.10 -9.58
N ASP A 146 -7.11 -9.12 -9.17
CA ASP A 146 -7.75 -8.00 -8.48
C ASP A 146 -7.58 -8.08 -6.96
N TYR A 147 -7.03 -9.19 -6.45
CA TYR A 147 -6.84 -9.35 -5.01
C TYR A 147 -5.60 -8.62 -4.51
N LEU A 148 -5.72 -8.06 -3.33
CA LEU A 148 -4.71 -7.23 -2.68
C LEU A 148 -4.47 -7.71 -1.26
N VAL A 149 -3.23 -7.51 -0.78
CA VAL A 149 -2.93 -7.50 0.64
C VAL A 149 -2.96 -6.04 1.06
N VAL A 150 -3.86 -5.71 1.98
CA VAL A 150 -4.13 -4.32 2.40
C VAL A 150 -3.66 -4.12 3.83
N LEU A 151 -2.82 -3.10 4.05
CA LEU A 151 -2.33 -2.73 5.38
C LEU A 151 -2.92 -1.38 5.77
N ASN A 152 -3.55 -1.33 6.93
CA ASN A 152 -4.09 -0.09 7.52
C ASN A 152 -3.15 0.36 8.63
N THR A 153 -2.65 1.59 8.54
CA THR A 153 -1.71 2.14 9.50
C THR A 153 -2.16 3.50 10.03
N ASP A 154 -1.59 3.91 11.16
CA ASP A 154 -1.73 5.26 11.66
C ASP A 154 -0.76 6.22 10.94
N GLU A 155 -0.74 7.48 11.34
CA GLU A 155 0.11 8.52 10.75
C GLU A 155 1.62 8.28 10.93
N LYS A 156 1.99 7.43 11.89
CA LYS A 156 3.39 7.06 12.17
C LYS A 156 3.80 5.79 11.45
N GLY A 157 2.88 5.16 10.73
CA GLY A 157 3.13 3.91 10.04
C GLY A 157 2.96 2.68 10.92
N GLN A 158 2.38 2.82 12.11
CA GLN A 158 2.11 1.69 12.99
C GLN A 158 0.91 0.91 12.48
N LEU A 159 1.07 -0.39 12.32
CA LEU A 159 0.04 -1.27 11.79
C LEU A 159 -1.17 -1.35 12.72
N ASP A 160 -2.36 -1.10 12.17
CA ASP A 160 -3.62 -1.36 12.84
C ASP A 160 -4.12 -2.78 12.50
N TYR A 161 -4.33 -3.05 11.22
CA TYR A 161 -4.69 -4.39 10.78
C TYR A 161 -4.29 -4.63 9.32
N MET A 162 -4.28 -5.89 8.93
CA MET A 162 -3.99 -6.36 7.57
C MET A 162 -5.14 -7.24 7.11
N ALA A 163 -5.51 -7.12 5.83
CA ALA A 163 -6.60 -7.90 5.24
C ALA A 163 -6.31 -8.24 3.78
N MET A 164 -6.93 -9.32 3.30
CA MET A 164 -6.97 -9.65 1.88
C MET A 164 -8.27 -9.10 1.32
N GLU A 165 -8.18 -8.27 0.29
CA GLU A 165 -9.34 -7.61 -0.32
C GLU A 165 -9.27 -7.70 -1.84
N SER A 166 -10.43 -7.50 -2.48
CA SER A 166 -10.53 -7.48 -3.95
C SER A 166 -11.24 -6.23 -4.46
#